data_9c61dffed42fd6604a69630eb8f35185
#
_entry.id   9c61dffed42fd6604a69630eb8f35185
#
_cell.length_a   1.000
_cell.length_b   1.000
_cell.length_c   1.000
_cell.angle_alpha   90.00
_cell.angle_beta   90.00
_cell.angle_gamma   90.00
#
_symmetry.space_group_name_H-M   'P 1'
#
loop_
_entity.id
_entity.type
_entity.pdbx_description
1 polymer ?
#
loop_
_entity_poly.entity_id
_entity_poly.type
_entity_poly.pdbx_seq_one_letter_code
_entity_poly.pdbx_strand_id
1 'polypeptide(L)'
;MVFGTIVFAGEEGSQAVSGEKKEISVQESGDLARQISYALGYDIFKNVTQYMELDPEHFIKGVTDSHAGTPNMEKEQLAQMLMAYQRIARQKQMETAKLLSEANRAEGARFLEENKLKEGVITLSSGLQYKILSQGNGPLPGPDATVECNYKGSLLDGTVFDSSFTRGKPAVFQVGGVIKGWVQALQLMPVGSRWELYIPSDLAYGDQGAGDAIKPGQTLVFEVELLGIID
;
A
#
# COMPACT_ATOMS: atom_id res chain seq x y z
N MET A 1 39.26 -15.65 -7.83
CA MET A 1 37.79 -15.64 -7.76
C MET A 1 37.32 -14.21 -7.96
N VAL A 2 36.58 -13.98 -9.04
CA VAL A 2 36.30 -12.66 -9.62
C VAL A 2 35.06 -12.06 -8.92
N PHE A 3 35.20 -10.91 -8.29
CA PHE A 3 34.07 -10.13 -7.81
C PHE A 3 33.48 -9.32 -8.96
N GLY A 4 32.24 -9.61 -9.34
CA GLY A 4 31.52 -8.91 -10.37
C GLY A 4 31.05 -7.53 -9.87
N THR A 5 31.49 -6.49 -10.57
CA THR A 5 31.01 -5.11 -10.40
C THR A 5 29.69 -4.96 -11.13
N ILE A 6 28.63 -4.57 -10.40
CA ILE A 6 27.37 -4.16 -11.04
C ILE A 6 27.48 -2.67 -11.35
N VAL A 7 27.49 -2.35 -12.65
CA VAL A 7 27.44 -0.97 -13.16
C VAL A 7 25.99 -0.64 -13.50
N PHE A 8 25.42 0.38 -12.86
CA PHE A 8 24.19 1.03 -13.31
C PHE A 8 24.58 2.20 -14.24
N ALA A 9 24.18 2.12 -15.49
CA ALA A 9 24.24 3.22 -16.43
C ALA A 9 22.94 4.03 -16.37
N GLY A 10 23.04 5.33 -16.20
CA GLY A 10 21.98 6.33 -16.36
C GLY A 10 22.62 7.63 -16.80
N GLU A 11 22.47 7.99 -18.08
CA GLU A 11 22.73 9.30 -18.69
C GLU A 11 21.59 10.26 -18.32
N GLU A 12 21.68 11.56 -18.27
CA GLU A 12 22.67 12.63 -18.44
C GLU A 12 22.20 13.82 -17.60
N GLY A 13 23.15 14.65 -17.15
CA GLY A 13 22.84 15.94 -16.51
C GLY A 13 24.05 16.46 -15.72
N SER A 14 25.01 16.98 -16.44
CA SER A 14 26.26 17.59 -15.94
C SER A 14 26.01 18.64 -14.86
N GLN A 15 26.43 18.34 -13.62
CA GLN A 15 27.14 19.30 -12.75
C GLN A 15 28.10 18.48 -11.89
N ALA A 16 29.40 18.73 -12.10
CA ALA A 16 30.50 18.11 -11.39
C ALA A 16 30.47 18.55 -9.92
N VAL A 17 29.88 17.72 -9.06
CA VAL A 17 30.19 17.74 -7.62
C VAL A 17 31.34 16.76 -7.43
N SER A 18 32.54 17.28 -7.23
CA SER A 18 33.70 16.51 -6.80
C SER A 18 33.46 15.99 -5.37
N GLY A 19 32.72 14.89 -5.28
CA GLY A 19 32.60 14.10 -4.05
C GLY A 19 33.87 13.27 -3.90
N GLU A 20 34.79 13.70 -3.03
CA GLU A 20 35.88 12.85 -2.56
C GLU A 20 35.27 11.53 -2.07
N LYS A 21 35.59 10.44 -2.75
CA LYS A 21 35.38 9.08 -2.23
C LYS A 21 36.26 8.93 -0.99
N LYS A 22 35.73 9.24 0.19
CA LYS A 22 36.39 8.98 1.44
C LYS A 22 36.53 7.48 1.59
N GLU A 23 37.74 6.96 1.42
CA GLU A 23 38.04 5.55 1.70
C GLU A 23 37.76 5.31 3.20
N ILE A 24 36.81 4.45 3.50
CA ILE A 24 36.49 4.06 4.88
C ILE A 24 37.68 3.25 5.41
N SER A 25 38.29 3.70 6.50
CA SER A 25 39.40 3.00 7.12
C SER A 25 38.95 1.62 7.62
N VAL A 26 39.88 0.65 7.76
CA VAL A 26 39.59 -0.69 8.25
C VAL A 26 38.96 -0.65 9.66
N GLN A 27 39.31 0.31 10.47
CA GLN A 27 38.77 0.53 11.82
C GLN A 27 37.33 1.07 11.76
N GLU A 28 37.04 2.04 10.90
CA GLU A 28 35.69 2.57 10.65
C GLU A 28 34.78 1.48 10.07
N SER A 29 35.28 0.61 9.19
CA SER A 29 34.51 -0.51 8.65
C SER A 29 34.18 -1.57 9.72
N GLY A 30 35.07 -1.84 10.65
CA GLY A 30 34.84 -2.75 11.78
C GLY A 30 33.81 -2.23 12.78
N ASP A 31 33.84 -0.93 13.06
CA ASP A 31 32.85 -0.26 13.93
C ASP A 31 31.48 -0.22 13.27
N LEU A 32 31.43 0.10 11.97
CA LEU A 32 30.21 0.07 11.18
C LEU A 32 29.58 -1.32 11.15
N ALA A 33 30.39 -2.37 10.92
CA ALA A 33 29.92 -3.76 10.92
C ALA A 33 29.28 -4.15 12.27
N ARG A 34 29.87 -3.74 13.40
CA ARG A 34 29.31 -3.96 14.75
C ARG A 34 27.96 -3.26 14.94
N GLN A 35 27.86 -2.00 14.53
CA GLN A 35 26.62 -1.23 14.62
C GLN A 35 25.52 -1.82 13.75
N ILE A 36 25.83 -2.21 12.53
CA ILE A 36 24.89 -2.87 11.61
C ILE A 36 24.43 -4.23 12.20
N SER A 37 25.34 -5.02 12.73
CA SER A 37 25.01 -6.31 13.35
C SER A 37 24.05 -6.16 14.52
N TYR A 38 24.28 -5.15 15.39
CA TYR A 38 23.38 -4.84 16.48
C TYR A 38 22.00 -4.39 15.97
N ALA A 39 21.96 -3.47 15.00
CA ALA A 39 20.71 -2.97 14.43
C ALA A 39 19.88 -4.07 13.76
N LEU A 40 20.53 -4.95 13.00
CA LEU A 40 19.89 -6.11 12.39
C LEU A 40 19.35 -7.09 13.45
N GLY A 41 20.15 -7.42 14.47
CA GLY A 41 19.71 -8.30 15.56
C GLY A 41 18.49 -7.75 16.29
N TYR A 42 18.50 -6.44 16.60
CA TYR A 42 17.37 -5.76 17.22
C TYR A 42 16.11 -5.78 16.35
N ASP A 43 16.25 -5.42 15.07
CA ASP A 43 15.13 -5.36 14.15
C ASP A 43 14.52 -6.74 13.88
N ILE A 44 15.36 -7.74 13.62
CA ILE A 44 14.91 -9.13 13.40
C ILE A 44 14.15 -9.64 14.63
N PHE A 45 14.72 -9.50 15.84
CA PHE A 45 14.07 -10.00 17.06
C PHE A 45 12.74 -9.28 17.32
N LYS A 46 12.69 -7.95 17.18
CA LYS A 46 11.47 -7.17 17.27
C LYS A 46 10.39 -7.64 16.29
N ASN A 47 10.78 -7.93 15.06
CA ASN A 47 9.84 -8.33 14.02
C ASN A 47 9.30 -9.76 14.24
N VAL A 48 10.15 -10.71 14.63
CA VAL A 48 9.69 -12.10 14.85
C VAL A 48 8.87 -12.24 16.14
N THR A 49 9.06 -11.39 17.13
CA THR A 49 8.28 -11.41 18.39
C THR A 49 6.89 -10.77 18.28
N GLN A 50 6.56 -10.13 17.15
CA GLN A 50 5.22 -9.56 16.93
C GLN A 50 4.09 -10.60 16.97
N TYR A 51 4.40 -11.86 16.63
CA TYR A 51 3.39 -12.91 16.46
C TYR A 51 3.33 -13.87 17.63
N MET A 52 4.42 -14.05 18.35
CA MET A 52 4.50 -14.87 19.55
C MET A 52 5.68 -14.45 20.42
N GLU A 53 5.59 -14.71 21.70
CA GLU A 53 6.71 -14.55 22.62
C GLU A 53 7.79 -15.59 22.30
N LEU A 54 9.02 -15.13 22.12
CA LEU A 54 10.20 -15.96 21.88
C LEU A 54 11.19 -15.76 23.02
N ASP A 55 11.88 -16.85 23.38
CA ASP A 55 12.97 -16.83 24.35
C ASP A 55 14.22 -16.20 23.70
N PRO A 56 14.69 -15.04 24.23
CA PRO A 56 15.82 -14.33 23.65
C PRO A 56 17.12 -15.11 23.77
N GLU A 57 17.33 -15.89 24.84
CA GLU A 57 18.56 -16.67 25.04
C GLU A 57 18.65 -17.78 23.99
N HIS A 58 17.58 -18.50 23.75
CA HIS A 58 17.52 -19.55 22.72
C HIS A 58 17.61 -18.96 21.31
N PHE A 59 17.05 -17.75 21.07
CA PHE A 59 17.22 -17.06 19.80
C PHE A 59 18.67 -16.72 19.53
N ILE A 60 19.39 -16.13 20.50
CA ILE A 60 20.81 -15.79 20.42
C ILE A 60 21.63 -17.07 20.22
N LYS A 61 21.30 -18.15 20.95
CA LYS A 61 21.96 -19.45 20.79
C LYS A 61 21.81 -19.96 19.36
N GLY A 62 20.63 -19.89 18.77
CA GLY A 62 20.39 -20.29 17.37
C GLY A 62 21.23 -19.51 16.37
N VAL A 63 21.40 -18.20 16.56
CA VAL A 63 22.30 -17.37 15.76
C VAL A 63 23.77 -17.82 15.90
N THR A 64 24.20 -18.08 17.14
CA THR A 64 25.57 -18.52 17.44
C THR A 64 25.84 -19.90 16.83
N ASP A 65 24.94 -20.85 16.99
CA ASP A 65 25.04 -22.20 16.43
C ASP A 65 25.08 -22.17 14.89
N SER A 66 24.26 -21.28 14.28
CA SER A 66 24.28 -21.06 12.84
C SER A 66 25.64 -20.54 12.35
N HIS A 67 26.23 -19.59 13.08
CA HIS A 67 27.55 -19.06 12.76
C HIS A 67 28.65 -20.14 12.88
N ALA A 68 28.54 -20.99 13.88
CA ALA A 68 29.49 -22.10 14.10
C ALA A 68 29.27 -23.32 13.17
N GLY A 69 28.14 -23.38 12.45
CA GLY A 69 27.76 -24.53 11.64
C GLY A 69 27.40 -25.80 12.44
N THR A 70 26.99 -25.58 13.71
CA THR A 70 26.67 -26.66 14.67
C THR A 70 25.23 -26.53 15.19
N PRO A 71 24.22 -26.83 14.36
CA PRO A 71 22.83 -26.73 14.79
C PRO A 71 22.52 -27.69 15.93
N ASN A 72 21.75 -27.23 16.92
CA ASN A 72 21.30 -28.02 18.06
C ASN A 72 20.00 -28.80 17.78
N MET A 73 19.53 -28.78 16.53
CA MET A 73 18.34 -29.51 16.06
C MET A 73 18.66 -30.16 14.73
N GLU A 74 18.04 -31.33 14.49
CA GLU A 74 18.05 -31.98 13.18
C GLU A 74 17.34 -31.06 12.15
N LYS A 75 17.75 -31.16 10.88
CA LYS A 75 17.25 -30.33 9.78
C LYS A 75 15.74 -30.42 9.64
N GLU A 76 15.18 -31.60 9.81
CA GLU A 76 13.72 -31.85 9.74
C GLU A 76 12.97 -31.16 10.89
N GLN A 77 13.52 -31.18 12.09
CA GLN A 77 12.94 -30.48 13.26
C GLN A 77 12.98 -28.96 13.07
N LEU A 78 14.11 -28.42 12.58
CA LEU A 78 14.23 -26.99 12.25
C LEU A 78 13.15 -26.57 11.24
N ALA A 79 12.98 -27.34 10.17
CA ALA A 79 11.97 -27.06 9.17
C ALA A 79 10.54 -27.09 9.77
N GLN A 80 10.22 -28.07 10.62
CA GLN A 80 8.93 -28.17 11.30
C GLN A 80 8.65 -26.96 12.22
N MET A 81 9.66 -26.52 12.98
CA MET A 81 9.51 -25.36 13.87
C MET A 81 9.31 -24.06 13.09
N LEU A 82 10.04 -23.87 11.99
CA LEU A 82 9.86 -22.72 11.11
C LEU A 82 8.46 -22.71 10.45
N MET A 83 7.97 -23.87 10.01
CA MET A 83 6.60 -23.98 9.49
C MET A 83 5.54 -23.70 10.57
N ALA A 84 5.76 -24.16 11.81
CA ALA A 84 4.88 -23.86 12.93
C ALA A 84 4.83 -22.36 13.21
N TYR A 85 5.97 -21.68 13.25
CA TYR A 85 6.06 -20.24 13.40
C TYR A 85 5.33 -19.49 12.27
N GLN A 86 5.58 -19.88 11.01
CA GLN A 86 4.90 -19.26 9.86
C GLN A 86 3.36 -19.39 9.94
N ARG A 87 2.88 -20.54 10.40
CA ARG A 87 1.43 -20.76 10.60
C ARG A 87 0.87 -19.82 11.68
N ILE A 88 1.56 -19.70 12.82
CA ILE A 88 1.16 -18.81 13.92
C ILE A 88 1.17 -17.35 13.43
N ALA A 89 2.24 -16.92 12.77
CA ALA A 89 2.37 -15.58 12.23
C ALA A 89 1.25 -15.25 11.24
N ARG A 90 0.97 -16.16 10.30
CA ARG A 90 -0.12 -16.00 9.33
C ARG A 90 -1.49 -15.91 10.00
N GLN A 91 -1.75 -16.77 10.98
CA GLN A 91 -3.02 -16.74 11.72
C GLN A 91 -3.20 -15.41 12.45
N LYS A 92 -2.16 -14.92 13.12
CA LYS A 92 -2.18 -13.64 13.84
C LYS A 92 -2.36 -12.44 12.90
N GLN A 93 -1.70 -12.46 11.74
CA GLN A 93 -1.89 -11.44 10.70
C GLN A 93 -3.33 -11.42 10.18
N MET A 94 -3.91 -12.60 9.90
CA MET A 94 -5.30 -12.70 9.43
C MET A 94 -6.29 -12.20 10.48
N GLU A 95 -6.09 -12.55 11.75
CA GLU A 95 -6.92 -12.08 12.87
C GLU A 95 -6.86 -10.56 13.00
N THR A 96 -5.64 -10.00 12.98
CA THR A 96 -5.42 -8.55 13.06
C THR A 96 -6.04 -7.83 11.86
N ALA A 97 -5.85 -8.35 10.64
CA ALA A 97 -6.45 -7.79 9.43
C ALA A 97 -7.98 -7.81 9.48
N LYS A 98 -8.56 -8.89 10.01
CA LYS A 98 -10.02 -9.03 10.18
C LYS A 98 -10.56 -7.98 11.16
N LEU A 99 -9.96 -7.87 12.35
CA LEU A 99 -10.39 -6.88 13.35
C LEU A 99 -10.27 -5.44 12.81
N LEU A 100 -9.18 -5.16 12.09
CA LEU A 100 -9.00 -3.86 11.46
C LEU A 100 -10.04 -3.59 10.36
N SER A 101 -10.35 -4.61 9.55
CA SER A 101 -11.40 -4.50 8.53
C SER A 101 -12.77 -4.23 9.15
N GLU A 102 -13.13 -4.95 10.21
CA GLU A 102 -14.41 -4.75 10.91
C GLU A 102 -14.50 -3.32 11.49
N ALA A 103 -13.44 -2.82 12.11
CA ALA A 103 -13.39 -1.46 12.65
C ALA A 103 -13.52 -0.40 11.55
N ASN A 104 -12.76 -0.53 10.46
CA ASN A 104 -12.80 0.40 9.34
C ASN A 104 -14.14 0.39 8.60
N ARG A 105 -14.77 -0.79 8.46
CA ARG A 105 -16.13 -0.92 7.89
C ARG A 105 -17.17 -0.22 8.77
N ALA A 106 -17.09 -0.37 10.09
CA ALA A 106 -17.99 0.29 11.00
C ALA A 106 -17.84 1.83 10.95
N GLU A 107 -16.60 2.33 10.89
CA GLU A 107 -16.32 3.74 10.69
C GLU A 107 -16.85 4.24 9.35
N GLY A 108 -16.57 3.51 8.26
CA GLY A 108 -17.04 3.84 6.92
C GLY A 108 -18.57 3.86 6.82
N ALA A 109 -19.25 2.88 7.43
CA ALA A 109 -20.71 2.82 7.45
C ALA A 109 -21.30 4.04 8.17
N ARG A 110 -20.75 4.40 9.34
CA ARG A 110 -21.17 5.60 10.07
C ARG A 110 -20.98 6.86 9.25
N PHE A 111 -19.79 7.02 8.63
CA PHE A 111 -19.51 8.16 7.75
C PHE A 111 -20.51 8.25 6.60
N LEU A 112 -20.80 7.15 5.91
CA LEU A 112 -21.72 7.13 4.76
C LEU A 112 -23.17 7.41 5.19
N GLU A 113 -23.60 6.94 6.37
CA GLU A 113 -24.92 7.27 6.93
C GLU A 113 -25.08 8.77 7.22
N GLU A 114 -24.04 9.41 7.75
CA GLU A 114 -24.04 10.87 7.96
C GLU A 114 -23.91 11.64 6.64
N ASN A 115 -23.08 11.13 5.73
CA ASN A 115 -22.78 11.82 4.47
C ASN A 115 -23.98 11.88 3.53
N LYS A 116 -24.81 10.83 3.49
CA LYS A 116 -26.04 10.81 2.65
C LYS A 116 -27.05 11.91 3.00
N LEU A 117 -26.96 12.48 4.20
CA LEU A 117 -27.83 13.57 4.66
C LEU A 117 -27.33 14.96 4.23
N LYS A 118 -26.11 15.04 3.70
CA LYS A 118 -25.52 16.30 3.24
C LYS A 118 -26.14 16.73 1.91
N GLU A 119 -26.31 18.03 1.76
CA GLU A 119 -26.86 18.62 0.54
C GLU A 119 -26.02 18.25 -0.70
N GLY A 120 -26.70 17.80 -1.74
CA GLY A 120 -26.09 17.43 -3.02
C GLY A 120 -25.46 16.05 -3.06
N VAL A 121 -25.51 15.27 -1.98
CA VAL A 121 -25.02 13.88 -1.97
C VAL A 121 -26.12 12.94 -2.49
N ILE A 122 -25.78 12.15 -3.48
CA ILE A 122 -26.63 11.12 -4.09
C ILE A 122 -26.10 9.76 -3.71
N THR A 123 -26.97 8.84 -3.29
CA THR A 123 -26.61 7.46 -2.92
C THR A 123 -27.21 6.50 -3.91
N LEU A 124 -26.39 5.64 -4.51
CA LEU A 124 -26.82 4.53 -5.38
C LEU A 124 -27.21 3.29 -4.54
N SER A 125 -28.01 2.41 -5.15
CA SER A 125 -28.41 1.14 -4.52
C SER A 125 -27.24 0.22 -4.13
N SER A 126 -26.08 0.40 -4.76
CA SER A 126 -24.84 -0.29 -4.43
C SER A 126 -24.15 0.21 -3.15
N GLY A 127 -24.59 1.35 -2.61
CA GLY A 127 -23.96 2.05 -1.50
C GLY A 127 -22.91 3.08 -1.92
N LEU A 128 -22.59 3.18 -3.21
CA LEU A 128 -21.76 4.27 -3.72
C LEU A 128 -22.48 5.60 -3.48
N GLN A 129 -21.77 6.57 -2.93
CA GLN A 129 -22.27 7.94 -2.83
C GLN A 129 -21.40 8.87 -3.68
N TYR A 130 -22.02 9.90 -4.23
CA TYR A 130 -21.30 10.93 -4.96
C TYR A 130 -21.95 12.30 -4.81
N LYS A 131 -21.14 13.32 -5.00
CA LYS A 131 -21.57 14.72 -5.08
C LYS A 131 -21.03 15.33 -6.35
N ILE A 132 -21.90 15.97 -7.12
CA ILE A 132 -21.53 16.70 -8.34
C ILE A 132 -20.94 18.05 -7.92
N LEU A 133 -19.65 18.26 -8.18
CA LEU A 133 -18.97 19.53 -7.95
C LEU A 133 -19.10 20.44 -9.18
N SER A 134 -19.00 19.85 -10.38
CA SER A 134 -19.23 20.51 -11.66
C SER A 134 -19.83 19.49 -12.63
N GLN A 135 -20.88 19.91 -13.32
CA GLN A 135 -21.57 19.07 -14.32
C GLN A 135 -20.96 19.33 -15.70
N GLY A 136 -20.50 18.28 -16.34
CA GLY A 136 -20.10 18.28 -17.74
C GLY A 136 -21.33 18.11 -18.68
N ASN A 137 -21.08 18.29 -19.95
CA ASN A 137 -22.10 18.16 -21.01
C ASN A 137 -21.64 17.27 -22.17
N GLY A 138 -20.49 16.59 -22.03
CA GLY A 138 -19.97 15.67 -23.01
C GLY A 138 -20.65 14.29 -22.96
N PRO A 139 -20.20 13.34 -23.76
CA PRO A 139 -20.73 11.97 -23.78
C PRO A 139 -20.44 11.23 -22.46
N LEU A 140 -21.23 10.17 -22.20
CA LEU A 140 -20.98 9.22 -21.10
C LEU A 140 -20.05 8.12 -21.57
N PRO A 141 -19.03 7.71 -20.76
CA PRO A 141 -18.20 6.56 -21.09
C PRO A 141 -18.98 5.24 -21.05
N GLY A 142 -18.73 4.39 -22.03
CA GLY A 142 -19.19 2.99 -21.97
C GLY A 142 -18.31 2.14 -21.04
N PRO A 143 -18.75 0.89 -20.74
CA PRO A 143 -18.01 -0.01 -19.84
C PRO A 143 -16.61 -0.39 -20.37
N ASP A 144 -16.40 -0.41 -21.67
CA ASP A 144 -15.15 -0.77 -22.32
C ASP A 144 -14.32 0.44 -22.75
N ALA A 145 -14.83 1.66 -22.50
CA ALA A 145 -14.16 2.89 -22.90
C ALA A 145 -12.85 3.09 -22.13
N THR A 146 -11.90 3.75 -22.77
CA THR A 146 -10.70 4.29 -22.14
C THR A 146 -10.93 5.77 -21.85
N VAL A 147 -10.66 6.20 -20.63
CA VAL A 147 -10.92 7.58 -20.19
C VAL A 147 -9.64 8.23 -19.66
N GLU A 148 -9.57 9.55 -19.81
CA GLU A 148 -8.56 10.39 -19.21
C GLU A 148 -9.18 11.17 -18.04
N CYS A 149 -8.54 11.08 -16.85
CA CYS A 149 -9.05 11.70 -15.63
C CYS A 149 -7.93 12.41 -14.86
N ASN A 150 -8.28 13.53 -14.24
CA ASN A 150 -7.59 13.99 -13.04
C ASN A 150 -8.27 13.42 -11.81
N TYR A 151 -7.50 13.09 -10.78
CA TYR A 151 -8.08 12.59 -9.54
C TYR A 151 -7.17 12.79 -8.34
N LYS A 152 -7.80 12.78 -7.17
CA LYS A 152 -7.16 12.71 -5.87
C LYS A 152 -7.93 11.73 -5.00
N GLY A 153 -7.25 10.66 -4.55
CA GLY A 153 -7.79 9.67 -3.61
C GLY A 153 -7.29 9.91 -2.20
N SER A 154 -8.21 9.91 -1.23
CA SER A 154 -7.90 10.08 0.19
C SER A 154 -8.69 9.11 1.06
N LEU A 155 -8.18 8.86 2.26
CA LEU A 155 -8.88 8.17 3.34
C LEU A 155 -9.87 9.13 4.01
N LEU A 156 -10.71 8.64 4.93
CA LEU A 156 -11.69 9.46 5.65
C LEU A 156 -11.06 10.52 6.55
N ASP A 157 -9.83 10.28 7.02
CA ASP A 157 -9.04 11.24 7.80
C ASP A 157 -8.38 12.35 6.96
N GLY A 158 -8.56 12.30 5.63
CA GLY A 158 -7.98 13.25 4.68
C GLY A 158 -6.58 12.88 4.18
N THR A 159 -5.97 11.79 4.66
CA THR A 159 -4.68 11.30 4.18
C THR A 159 -4.78 10.95 2.70
N VAL A 160 -4.03 11.66 1.86
CA VAL A 160 -3.97 11.42 0.40
C VAL A 160 -3.06 10.23 0.13
N PHE A 161 -3.59 9.19 -0.51
CA PHE A 161 -2.82 8.00 -0.87
C PHE A 161 -2.42 7.95 -2.34
N ASP A 162 -3.17 8.65 -3.22
CA ASP A 162 -2.84 8.73 -4.64
C ASP A 162 -3.44 10.00 -5.28
N SER A 163 -2.72 10.59 -6.26
CA SER A 163 -3.16 11.80 -6.95
C SER A 163 -2.47 11.95 -8.30
N SER A 164 -3.25 12.19 -9.37
CA SER A 164 -2.71 12.58 -10.68
C SER A 164 -2.02 13.94 -10.65
N PHE A 165 -2.51 14.84 -9.79
CA PHE A 165 -1.92 16.18 -9.65
C PHE A 165 -0.49 16.13 -9.13
N THR A 166 -0.19 15.23 -8.20
CA THR A 166 1.18 15.03 -7.70
C THR A 166 2.13 14.51 -8.80
N ARG A 167 1.60 13.75 -9.77
CA ARG A 167 2.35 13.26 -10.93
C ARG A 167 2.47 14.29 -12.06
N GLY A 168 1.78 15.44 -11.95
CA GLY A 168 1.81 16.54 -12.91
C GLY A 168 1.15 16.23 -14.27
N LYS A 169 0.39 15.14 -14.38
CA LYS A 169 -0.32 14.75 -15.62
C LYS A 169 -1.57 13.92 -15.30
N PRO A 170 -2.62 14.01 -16.13
CA PRO A 170 -3.77 13.14 -16.04
C PRO A 170 -3.40 11.67 -16.16
N ALA A 171 -4.26 10.81 -15.68
CA ALA A 171 -4.13 9.37 -15.78
C ALA A 171 -5.16 8.81 -16.76
N VAL A 172 -4.76 7.75 -17.46
CA VAL A 172 -5.59 7.06 -18.44
C VAL A 172 -5.99 5.71 -17.87
N PHE A 173 -7.28 5.39 -17.91
CA PHE A 173 -7.85 4.17 -17.36
C PHE A 173 -8.84 3.55 -18.35
N GLN A 174 -8.85 2.22 -18.43
CA GLN A 174 -9.99 1.48 -18.97
C GLN A 174 -11.08 1.42 -17.91
N VAL A 175 -12.32 1.82 -18.23
CA VAL A 175 -13.45 1.90 -17.28
C VAL A 175 -13.68 0.57 -16.57
N GLY A 176 -13.63 -0.56 -17.27
CA GLY A 176 -13.79 -1.88 -16.68
C GLY A 176 -12.58 -2.37 -15.84
N GLY A 177 -11.44 -1.68 -15.88
CA GLY A 177 -10.19 -2.07 -15.21
C GLY A 177 -9.95 -1.43 -13.85
N VAL A 178 -10.81 -0.52 -13.38
CA VAL A 178 -10.69 0.16 -12.09
C VAL A 178 -11.59 -0.44 -11.01
N ILE A 179 -11.52 0.07 -9.79
CA ILE A 179 -12.39 -0.38 -8.68
C ILE A 179 -13.86 -0.18 -9.01
N LYS A 180 -14.73 -1.06 -8.46
CA LYS A 180 -16.16 -1.10 -8.79
C LYS A 180 -16.88 0.23 -8.60
N GLY A 181 -16.51 1.01 -7.60
CA GLY A 181 -17.06 2.34 -7.36
C GLY A 181 -16.77 3.31 -8.50
N TRP A 182 -15.56 3.29 -9.05
CA TRP A 182 -15.21 4.07 -10.22
C TRP A 182 -15.91 3.59 -11.49
N VAL A 183 -16.02 2.28 -11.70
CA VAL A 183 -16.78 1.71 -12.84
C VAL A 183 -18.20 2.25 -12.87
N GLN A 184 -18.87 2.31 -11.71
CA GLN A 184 -20.24 2.84 -11.62
C GLN A 184 -20.27 4.36 -11.81
N ALA A 185 -19.37 5.09 -11.18
CA ALA A 185 -19.36 6.56 -11.25
C ALA A 185 -19.06 7.05 -12.67
N LEU A 186 -17.99 6.55 -13.31
CA LEU A 186 -17.56 6.99 -14.63
C LEU A 186 -18.65 6.82 -15.71
N GLN A 187 -19.42 5.75 -15.64
CA GLN A 187 -20.53 5.52 -16.57
C GLN A 187 -21.72 6.48 -16.37
N LEU A 188 -21.76 7.20 -15.25
CA LEU A 188 -22.75 8.23 -14.93
C LEU A 188 -22.22 9.64 -15.11
N MET A 189 -20.90 9.81 -15.26
CA MET A 189 -20.24 11.11 -15.39
C MET A 189 -20.16 11.55 -16.85
N PRO A 190 -20.86 12.60 -17.28
CA PRO A 190 -20.58 13.21 -18.58
C PRO A 190 -19.15 13.77 -18.63
N VAL A 191 -18.49 13.65 -19.77
CA VAL A 191 -17.17 14.27 -19.99
C VAL A 191 -17.22 15.78 -19.65
N GLY A 192 -16.20 16.27 -18.97
CA GLY A 192 -16.11 17.62 -18.40
C GLY A 192 -16.70 17.73 -16.97
N SER A 193 -17.20 16.63 -16.41
CA SER A 193 -17.67 16.62 -15.01
C SER A 193 -16.53 16.50 -14.01
N ARG A 194 -16.76 17.08 -12.82
CA ARG A 194 -15.93 16.89 -11.62
C ARG A 194 -16.84 16.48 -10.47
N TRP A 195 -16.59 15.29 -9.93
CA TRP A 195 -17.40 14.68 -8.87
C TRP A 195 -16.53 14.33 -7.67
N GLU A 196 -17.15 14.34 -6.51
CA GLU A 196 -16.59 13.72 -5.29
C GLU A 196 -17.31 12.40 -5.05
N LEU A 197 -16.54 11.31 -4.94
CA LEU A 197 -17.04 9.97 -4.77
C LEU A 197 -16.71 9.48 -3.37
N TYR A 198 -17.67 8.84 -2.69
CA TYR A 198 -17.49 8.20 -1.40
C TYR A 198 -17.77 6.72 -1.58
N ILE A 199 -16.73 5.93 -1.55
CA ILE A 199 -16.74 4.54 -2.03
C ILE A 199 -16.61 3.59 -0.83
N PRO A 200 -17.67 2.84 -0.47
CA PRO A 200 -17.56 1.82 0.57
C PRO A 200 -16.53 0.76 0.17
N SER A 201 -15.89 0.12 1.14
CA SER A 201 -14.78 -0.81 0.92
C SER A 201 -15.12 -1.94 -0.06
N ASP A 202 -16.37 -2.44 -0.09
CA ASP A 202 -16.80 -3.52 -1.00
C ASP A 202 -16.81 -3.12 -2.48
N LEU A 203 -16.85 -1.83 -2.75
CA LEU A 203 -16.73 -1.24 -4.08
C LEU A 203 -15.31 -0.71 -4.36
N ALA A 204 -14.38 -0.89 -3.43
CA ALA A 204 -12.98 -0.50 -3.50
C ALA A 204 -12.06 -1.73 -3.35
N TYR A 205 -11.28 -1.82 -2.30
CA TYR A 205 -10.28 -2.87 -2.10
C TYR A 205 -10.66 -3.94 -1.05
N GLY A 206 -11.87 -3.85 -0.48
CA GLY A 206 -12.43 -4.85 0.44
C GLY A 206 -11.57 -5.13 1.66
N ASP A 207 -11.55 -6.40 2.08
CA ASP A 207 -10.79 -6.86 3.26
C ASP A 207 -9.28 -7.06 2.99
N GLN A 208 -8.83 -6.89 1.75
CA GLN A 208 -7.42 -7.01 1.41
C GLN A 208 -6.68 -5.68 1.55
N GLY A 209 -7.38 -4.55 1.34
CA GLY A 209 -6.74 -3.25 1.22
C GLY A 209 -5.87 -3.16 -0.04
N ALA A 210 -4.97 -2.17 -0.10
CA ALA A 210 -4.01 -2.01 -1.19
C ALA A 210 -2.70 -1.41 -0.69
N GLY A 211 -1.62 -2.17 -0.84
CA GLY A 211 -0.29 -1.81 -0.35
C GLY A 211 -0.29 -1.44 1.13
N ASP A 212 0.58 -0.52 1.51
CA ASP A 212 0.64 -0.02 2.89
C ASP A 212 -0.30 1.16 3.15
N ALA A 213 -0.80 1.80 2.10
CA ALA A 213 -1.57 3.04 2.18
C ALA A 213 -3.05 2.80 2.48
N ILE A 214 -3.66 1.75 1.93
CA ILE A 214 -5.09 1.46 2.10
C ILE A 214 -5.24 0.17 2.90
N LYS A 215 -5.67 0.32 4.15
CA LYS A 215 -5.84 -0.81 5.06
C LYS A 215 -7.15 -1.58 4.77
N PRO A 216 -7.27 -2.84 5.25
CA PRO A 216 -8.49 -3.62 5.12
C PRO A 216 -9.75 -2.86 5.55
N GLY A 217 -10.82 -2.95 4.76
CA GLY A 217 -12.13 -2.42 5.11
C GLY A 217 -12.32 -0.90 4.97
N GLN A 218 -11.32 -0.16 4.51
CA GLN A 218 -11.39 1.31 4.43
C GLN A 218 -12.36 1.80 3.35
N THR A 219 -13.21 2.76 3.71
CA THR A 219 -13.99 3.60 2.80
C THR A 219 -13.09 4.67 2.23
N LEU A 220 -13.21 4.94 0.93
CA LEU A 220 -12.36 5.87 0.21
C LEU A 220 -13.13 7.09 -0.27
N VAL A 221 -12.46 8.22 -0.33
CA VAL A 221 -12.96 9.46 -0.92
C VAL A 221 -12.12 9.80 -2.13
N PHE A 222 -12.77 10.03 -3.27
CA PHE A 222 -12.09 10.47 -4.48
C PHE A 222 -12.71 11.75 -5.01
N GLU A 223 -11.89 12.69 -5.37
CA GLU A 223 -12.26 13.75 -6.27
C GLU A 223 -11.82 13.34 -7.67
N VAL A 224 -12.73 13.29 -8.63
CA VAL A 224 -12.49 12.83 -10.00
C VAL A 224 -12.99 13.87 -10.98
N GLU A 225 -12.14 14.26 -11.92
CA GLU A 225 -12.46 15.10 -13.07
C GLU A 225 -12.30 14.26 -14.34
N LEU A 226 -13.38 14.02 -15.05
CA LEU A 226 -13.40 13.27 -16.30
C LEU A 226 -13.10 14.22 -17.47
N LEU A 227 -11.88 14.14 -18.01
CA LEU A 227 -11.41 15.06 -19.06
C LEU A 227 -11.86 14.63 -20.46
N GLY A 228 -11.86 13.33 -20.74
CA GLY A 228 -12.19 12.81 -22.06
C GLY A 228 -12.35 11.30 -22.11
N ILE A 229 -12.92 10.85 -23.24
CA ILE A 229 -12.90 9.45 -23.67
C ILE A 229 -11.82 9.37 -24.75
N ILE A 230 -10.93 8.40 -24.61
CA ILE A 230 -9.83 8.14 -25.54
C ILE A 230 -10.15 6.78 -26.19
N ASP A 231 -10.41 6.78 -27.48
CA ASP A 231 -10.68 5.55 -28.27
C ASP A 231 -9.37 4.94 -28.78
#